data_99b2ab4603873a8e13fe6bb3bb550f35
#
_entry.id   99b2ab4603873a8e13fe6bb3bb550f35
#
_cell.length_a   1.000
_cell.length_b   1.000
_cell.length_c   1.000
_cell.angle_alpha   90.00
_cell.angle_beta   90.00
_cell.angle_gamma   90.00
#
_symmetry.space_group_name_H-M   'P 1'
#
loop_
_entity.id
_entity.type
_entity.pdbx_description
1 polymer ?
#
loop_
_entity_poly.entity_id
_entity_poly.type
_entity_poly.pdbx_seq_one_letter_code
_entity_poly.pdbx_strand_id
1 'polypeptide(L)'
;MAKIRKNASIESGLMEVLKVLSDEEINEAIGKTSSYVRKCSNPDLPQEIDHNDSFKLDQACIKKGKAPPLLAAYEYMIVQLLDKADNFENKDINEMLVKSTILHGKLTELVKKAKDPKGEKGEDISDLEKKDIFEAITDLENKILKIKLTIDSKKND
;
A
#
# COMPACT_ATOMS: atom_id res chain seq x y z
N MET A 1 -17.98 21.85 -3.96
CA MET A 1 -17.04 21.64 -2.83
C MET A 1 -16.41 20.25 -2.96
N ALA A 2 -15.10 20.13 -2.81
CA ALA A 2 -14.45 18.82 -2.72
C ALA A 2 -14.87 18.16 -1.39
N LYS A 3 -15.40 16.93 -1.45
CA LYS A 3 -15.76 16.18 -0.24
C LYS A 3 -14.52 15.62 0.43
N ILE A 4 -14.45 15.78 1.75
CA ILE A 4 -13.39 15.19 2.56
C ILE A 4 -13.66 13.68 2.63
N ARG A 5 -12.70 12.88 2.13
CA ARG A 5 -12.72 11.42 2.24
C ARG A 5 -11.79 11.00 3.37
N LYS A 6 -12.16 9.92 4.04
CA LYS A 6 -11.29 9.33 5.05
C LYS A 6 -9.97 8.88 4.37
N ASN A 7 -8.84 9.22 4.97
CA ASN A 7 -7.53 8.81 4.45
C ASN A 7 -7.45 7.28 4.32
N ALA A 8 -6.84 6.81 3.24
CA ALA A 8 -6.67 5.38 2.96
C ALA A 8 -7.97 4.54 3.04
N SER A 9 -9.08 5.09 2.56
CA SER A 9 -10.33 4.37 2.31
C SER A 9 -10.43 3.95 0.85
N ILE A 10 -11.37 3.03 0.53
CA ILE A 10 -11.65 2.63 -0.85
C ILE A 10 -12.02 3.84 -1.71
N GLU A 11 -12.83 4.76 -1.17
CA GLU A 11 -13.23 5.98 -1.86
C GLU A 11 -12.03 6.87 -2.18
N SER A 12 -11.04 6.96 -1.27
CA SER A 12 -9.80 7.68 -1.54
C SER A 12 -8.94 6.98 -2.58
N GLY A 13 -8.86 5.66 -2.55
CA GLY A 13 -8.19 4.84 -3.56
C GLY A 13 -8.79 5.04 -4.96
N LEU A 14 -10.13 5.05 -5.06
CA LEU A 14 -10.84 5.33 -6.32
C LEU A 14 -10.57 6.74 -6.84
N MET A 15 -10.38 7.73 -5.97
CA MET A 15 -9.98 9.07 -6.39
C MET A 15 -8.57 9.10 -6.98
N GLU A 16 -7.64 8.30 -6.45
CA GLU A 16 -6.31 8.16 -7.05
C GLU A 16 -6.38 7.44 -8.40
N VAL A 17 -7.22 6.41 -8.55
CA VAL A 17 -7.49 5.79 -9.87
C VAL A 17 -7.94 6.85 -10.88
N LEU A 18 -8.89 7.72 -10.51
CA LEU A 18 -9.43 8.78 -11.38
C LEU A 18 -8.40 9.87 -11.73
N LYS A 19 -7.30 9.99 -10.98
CA LYS A 19 -6.17 10.89 -11.31
C LYS A 19 -5.18 10.23 -12.27
N VAL A 20 -5.07 8.90 -12.23
CA VAL A 20 -4.09 8.11 -12.99
C VAL A 20 -4.63 7.69 -14.35
N LEU A 21 -5.89 7.25 -14.40
CA LEU A 21 -6.52 6.68 -15.59
C LEU A 21 -7.45 7.68 -16.29
N SER A 22 -7.41 7.68 -17.63
CA SER A 22 -8.39 8.41 -18.43
C SER A 22 -9.75 7.71 -18.45
N ASP A 23 -10.78 8.39 -18.95
CA ASP A 23 -12.13 7.84 -19.10
C ASP A 23 -12.14 6.60 -20.03
N GLU A 24 -11.34 6.63 -21.09
CA GLU A 24 -11.18 5.52 -22.03
C GLU A 24 -10.50 4.32 -21.35
N GLU A 25 -9.42 4.54 -20.61
CA GLU A 25 -8.68 3.49 -19.90
C GLU A 25 -9.53 2.82 -18.82
N ILE A 26 -10.37 3.58 -18.12
CA ILE A 26 -11.33 3.04 -17.15
C ILE A 26 -12.35 2.16 -17.87
N ASN A 27 -12.91 2.64 -18.99
CA ASN A 27 -13.89 1.88 -19.77
C ASN A 27 -13.27 0.60 -20.34
N GLU A 28 -12.05 0.65 -20.85
CA GLU A 28 -11.31 -0.52 -21.34
C GLU A 28 -11.06 -1.54 -20.22
N ALA A 29 -10.70 -1.07 -19.02
CA ALA A 29 -10.39 -1.95 -17.90
C ALA A 29 -11.62 -2.68 -17.34
N ILE A 30 -12.73 -1.96 -17.12
CA ILE A 30 -13.89 -2.49 -16.39
C ILE A 30 -15.22 -2.46 -17.16
N GLY A 31 -15.24 -1.95 -18.40
CA GLY A 31 -16.48 -1.82 -19.20
C GLY A 31 -17.49 -0.81 -18.63
N LYS A 32 -17.07 0.06 -17.73
CA LYS A 32 -17.90 1.06 -17.05
C LYS A 32 -17.31 2.47 -17.22
N THR A 33 -18.13 3.49 -17.05
CA THR A 33 -17.69 4.88 -17.20
C THR A 33 -16.96 5.41 -15.96
N SER A 34 -16.13 6.43 -16.13
CA SER A 34 -15.52 7.15 -15.00
C SER A 34 -16.57 7.77 -14.06
N SER A 35 -17.76 8.09 -14.59
CA SER A 35 -18.89 8.53 -13.75
C SER A 35 -19.33 7.46 -12.74
N TYR A 36 -19.29 6.17 -13.10
CA TYR A 36 -19.55 5.08 -12.17
C TYR A 36 -18.46 5.06 -11.06
N VAL A 37 -17.19 5.13 -11.43
CA VAL A 37 -16.08 5.16 -10.46
C VAL A 37 -16.19 6.37 -9.53
N ARG A 38 -16.57 7.56 -10.07
CA ARG A 38 -16.85 8.77 -9.24
C ARG A 38 -17.98 8.56 -8.25
N LYS A 39 -19.03 7.85 -8.63
CA LYS A 39 -20.14 7.51 -7.71
C LYS A 39 -19.66 6.58 -6.61
N CYS A 40 -18.91 5.52 -6.94
CA CYS A 40 -18.31 4.62 -5.96
C CYS A 40 -17.30 5.33 -5.04
N SER A 41 -16.64 6.39 -5.50
CA SER A 41 -15.72 7.20 -4.68
C SER A 41 -16.43 8.22 -3.78
N ASN A 42 -17.75 8.31 -3.82
CA ASN A 42 -18.52 9.24 -3.00
C ASN A 42 -19.09 8.52 -1.76
N PRO A 43 -18.61 8.83 -0.55
CA PRO A 43 -19.04 8.15 0.67
C PRO A 43 -20.53 8.38 1.02
N ASP A 44 -21.19 9.35 0.40
CA ASP A 44 -22.62 9.63 0.64
C ASP A 44 -23.53 8.86 -0.30
N LEU A 45 -22.99 8.08 -1.22
CA LEU A 45 -23.76 7.27 -2.15
C LEU A 45 -23.62 5.79 -1.80
N PRO A 46 -24.67 4.99 -2.00
CA PRO A 46 -24.64 3.56 -1.68
C PRO A 46 -23.89 2.71 -2.71
N GLN A 47 -23.35 3.30 -3.79
CA GLN A 47 -22.62 2.58 -4.80
C GLN A 47 -21.23 2.18 -4.27
N GLU A 48 -20.97 0.88 -4.30
CA GLU A 48 -19.68 0.30 -4.00
C GLU A 48 -19.01 -0.23 -5.27
N ILE A 49 -17.69 -0.26 -5.28
CA ILE A 49 -16.92 -0.88 -6.36
C ILE A 49 -16.91 -2.39 -6.18
N ASP A 50 -17.12 -3.12 -7.27
CA ASP A 50 -16.96 -4.58 -7.29
C ASP A 50 -15.49 -4.98 -7.12
N HIS A 51 -15.25 -6.13 -6.47
CA HIS A 51 -13.91 -6.62 -6.22
C HIS A 51 -13.11 -6.85 -7.52
N ASN A 52 -13.75 -7.43 -8.55
CA ASN A 52 -13.10 -7.66 -9.84
C ASN A 52 -12.78 -6.34 -10.55
N ASP A 53 -13.67 -5.36 -10.45
CA ASP A 53 -13.44 -4.02 -11.00
C ASP A 53 -12.27 -3.33 -10.27
N SER A 54 -12.21 -3.43 -8.94
CA SER A 54 -11.09 -2.93 -8.14
C SER A 54 -9.76 -3.51 -8.62
N PHE A 55 -9.69 -4.82 -8.79
CA PHE A 55 -8.49 -5.52 -9.25
C PHE A 55 -8.07 -5.07 -10.66
N LYS A 56 -9.01 -4.95 -11.60
CA LYS A 56 -8.74 -4.51 -12.98
C LYS A 56 -8.28 -3.04 -13.04
N LEU A 57 -8.84 -2.17 -12.20
CA LEU A 57 -8.41 -0.77 -12.10
C LEU A 57 -6.98 -0.67 -11.56
N ASP A 58 -6.65 -1.45 -10.53
CA ASP A 58 -5.28 -1.53 -10.01
C ASP A 58 -4.30 -2.07 -11.04
N GLN A 59 -4.68 -3.11 -11.81
CA GLN A 59 -3.87 -3.60 -12.94
C GLN A 59 -3.61 -2.51 -13.98
N ALA A 60 -4.62 -1.70 -14.31
CA ALA A 60 -4.46 -0.59 -15.25
C ALA A 60 -3.50 0.48 -14.70
N CYS A 61 -3.57 0.79 -13.40
CA CYS A 61 -2.62 1.70 -12.75
C CYS A 61 -1.18 1.15 -12.79
N ILE A 62 -0.99 -0.15 -12.52
CA ILE A 62 0.32 -0.81 -12.57
C ILE A 62 0.91 -0.76 -13.99
N LYS A 63 0.11 -0.99 -15.04
CA LYS A 63 0.56 -0.87 -16.44
C LYS A 63 1.10 0.52 -16.77
N LYS A 64 0.65 1.56 -16.07
CA LYS A 64 1.15 2.95 -16.14
C LYS A 64 2.34 3.23 -15.21
N GLY A 65 2.89 2.22 -14.56
CA GLY A 65 4.01 2.38 -13.62
C GLY A 65 3.63 3.06 -12.30
N LYS A 66 2.34 2.98 -11.92
CA LYS A 66 1.84 3.51 -10.64
C LYS A 66 1.56 2.37 -9.65
N ALA A 67 1.69 2.68 -8.36
CA ALA A 67 1.28 1.74 -7.31
C ALA A 67 -0.23 1.47 -7.39
N PRO A 68 -0.70 0.25 -7.01
CA PRO A 68 -2.11 -0.12 -6.99
C PRO A 68 -2.84 0.60 -5.85
N PRO A 69 -3.69 1.61 -6.13
CA PRO A 69 -4.24 2.46 -5.07
C PRO A 69 -5.34 1.76 -4.24
N LEU A 70 -6.06 0.82 -4.84
CA LEU A 70 -7.12 0.09 -4.13
C LEU A 70 -6.55 -1.01 -3.25
N LEU A 71 -5.54 -1.74 -3.71
CA LEU A 71 -4.81 -2.69 -2.89
C LEU A 71 -4.21 -1.99 -1.66
N ALA A 72 -3.55 -0.85 -1.84
CA ALA A 72 -3.00 -0.07 -0.74
C ALA A 72 -4.07 0.38 0.28
N ALA A 73 -5.27 0.73 -0.20
CA ALA A 73 -6.40 1.05 0.67
C ALA A 73 -6.90 -0.17 1.46
N TYR A 74 -7.02 -1.34 0.81
CA TYR A 74 -7.41 -2.58 1.48
C TYR A 74 -6.40 -3.01 2.54
N GLU A 75 -5.11 -3.00 2.22
CA GLU A 75 -4.04 -3.33 3.17
C GLU A 75 -4.12 -2.43 4.41
N TYR A 76 -4.26 -1.13 4.20
CA TYR A 76 -4.41 -0.17 5.31
C TYR A 76 -5.64 -0.47 6.17
N MET A 77 -6.79 -0.76 5.57
CA MET A 77 -8.03 -1.09 6.29
C MET A 77 -7.89 -2.37 7.11
N ILE A 78 -7.27 -3.42 6.53
CA ILE A 78 -7.04 -4.70 7.23
C ILE A 78 -6.13 -4.47 8.44
N VAL A 79 -5.05 -3.71 8.27
CA VAL A 79 -4.13 -3.44 9.39
C VAL A 79 -4.80 -2.61 10.48
N GLN A 80 -5.66 -1.65 10.13
CA GLN A 80 -6.47 -0.94 11.13
C GLN A 80 -7.35 -1.89 11.97
N LEU A 81 -7.86 -2.97 11.37
CA LEU A 81 -8.65 -3.98 12.09
C LEU A 81 -7.78 -4.82 13.02
N LEU A 82 -6.60 -5.20 12.58
CA LEU A 82 -5.64 -5.97 13.39
C LEU A 82 -5.08 -5.12 14.55
N ASP A 83 -4.86 -3.85 14.31
CA ASP A 83 -4.23 -2.92 15.26
C ASP A 83 -5.18 -2.38 16.34
N LYS A 84 -6.51 -2.50 16.16
CA LYS A 84 -7.46 -2.23 17.26
C LYS A 84 -7.27 -3.15 18.46
N ALA A 85 -6.56 -4.26 18.28
CA ALA A 85 -6.17 -5.17 19.36
C ALA A 85 -4.92 -4.69 20.14
N ASP A 86 -4.06 -3.87 19.54
CA ASP A 86 -2.82 -3.35 20.15
C ASP A 86 -2.95 -1.83 20.34
N ASN A 87 -3.06 -1.35 21.57
CA ASN A 87 -3.15 0.09 21.93
C ASN A 87 -2.00 0.91 21.30
N PHE A 88 -2.24 1.57 20.15
CA PHE A 88 -1.25 2.41 19.44
C PHE A 88 -1.13 3.84 20.01
N GLU A 89 -2.04 4.26 20.87
CA GLU A 89 -2.18 5.67 21.32
C GLU A 89 -0.93 6.28 21.98
N ASN A 90 0.06 5.46 22.38
CA ASN A 90 1.24 5.93 23.11
C ASN A 90 2.60 5.58 22.49
N LYS A 91 2.66 5.16 21.21
CA LYS A 91 3.95 4.82 20.59
C LYS A 91 4.65 6.08 20.06
N ASP A 92 5.93 6.25 20.43
CA ASP A 92 6.77 7.32 19.90
C ASP A 92 7.11 7.07 18.43
N ILE A 93 6.65 7.97 17.56
CA ILE A 93 6.90 7.92 16.12
C ILE A 93 8.41 7.96 15.83
N ASN A 94 9.19 8.73 16.60
CA ASN A 94 10.63 8.81 16.40
C ASN A 94 11.31 7.47 16.69
N GLU A 95 10.90 6.76 17.76
CA GLU A 95 11.38 5.41 18.03
C GLU A 95 11.02 4.43 16.90
N MET A 96 9.82 4.54 16.36
CA MET A 96 9.38 3.70 15.23
C MET A 96 10.17 3.99 13.96
N LEU A 97 10.52 5.25 13.69
CA LEU A 97 11.37 5.65 12.56
C LEU A 97 12.79 5.09 12.70
N VAL A 98 13.37 5.18 13.91
CA VAL A 98 14.70 4.59 14.19
C VAL A 98 14.68 3.07 13.94
N LYS A 99 13.64 2.37 14.43
CA LYS A 99 13.47 0.91 14.17
C LYS A 99 13.33 0.59 12.68
N SER A 100 12.62 1.42 11.92
CA SER A 100 12.47 1.26 10.47
C SER A 100 13.81 1.45 9.74
N THR A 101 14.65 2.39 10.19
CA THR A 101 16.00 2.59 9.65
C THR A 101 16.89 1.37 9.89
N ILE A 102 16.80 0.74 11.07
CA ILE A 102 17.54 -0.49 11.39
C ILE A 102 17.10 -1.65 10.47
N LEU A 103 15.80 -1.82 10.25
CA LEU A 103 15.27 -2.84 9.33
C LEU A 103 15.71 -2.60 7.89
N HIS A 104 15.73 -1.36 7.43
CA HIS A 104 16.25 -0.99 6.12
C HIS A 104 17.75 -1.31 5.98
N GLY A 105 18.54 -1.04 7.02
CA GLY A 105 19.96 -1.42 7.08
C GLY A 105 20.14 -2.94 6.93
N LYS A 106 19.37 -3.74 7.69
CA LYS A 106 19.36 -5.21 7.59
C LYS A 106 19.04 -5.70 6.19
N LEU A 107 17.98 -5.16 5.56
CA LEU A 107 17.60 -5.48 4.19
C LEU A 107 18.76 -5.17 3.22
N THR A 108 19.40 -4.01 3.37
CA THR A 108 20.53 -3.61 2.53
C THR A 108 21.71 -4.59 2.65
N GLU A 109 22.00 -5.06 3.85
CA GLU A 109 23.06 -6.06 4.11
C GLU A 109 22.73 -7.41 3.47
N LEU A 110 21.49 -7.89 3.60
CA LEU A 110 21.03 -9.13 2.98
C LEU A 110 21.18 -9.07 1.44
N VAL A 111 20.73 -7.97 0.82
CA VAL A 111 20.85 -7.80 -0.63
C VAL A 111 22.30 -7.71 -1.09
N LYS A 112 23.16 -7.00 -0.34
CA LYS A 112 24.60 -6.94 -0.64
C LYS A 112 25.26 -8.32 -0.54
N LYS A 113 24.94 -9.10 0.49
CA LYS A 113 25.45 -10.45 0.68
C LYS A 113 25.00 -11.39 -0.44
N ALA A 114 23.72 -11.31 -0.81
CA ALA A 114 23.14 -12.14 -1.87
C ALA A 114 23.72 -11.83 -3.28
N LYS A 115 24.25 -10.61 -3.48
CA LYS A 115 24.90 -10.18 -4.72
C LYS A 115 26.43 -10.21 -4.66
N ASP A 116 27.03 -10.80 -3.63
CA ASP A 116 28.47 -10.93 -3.55
C ASP A 116 28.98 -11.93 -4.60
N PRO A 117 29.85 -11.52 -5.56
CA PRO A 117 30.41 -12.42 -6.57
C PRO A 117 31.18 -13.61 -5.98
N LYS A 118 31.62 -13.49 -4.71
CA LYS A 118 32.30 -14.54 -3.95
C LYS A 118 31.36 -15.44 -3.16
N GLY A 119 30.04 -15.19 -3.21
CA GLY A 119 29.02 -16.01 -2.58
C GLY A 119 28.90 -17.40 -3.23
N GLU A 120 28.14 -18.30 -2.61
CA GLU A 120 27.96 -19.70 -3.07
C GLU A 120 27.43 -19.82 -4.50
N LYS A 121 26.63 -18.86 -4.98
CA LYS A 121 26.08 -18.79 -6.34
C LYS A 121 26.59 -17.58 -7.14
N GLY A 122 27.62 -16.88 -6.69
CA GLY A 122 28.11 -15.66 -7.32
C GLY A 122 27.06 -14.53 -7.25
N GLU A 123 26.78 -13.86 -8.36
CA GLU A 123 25.79 -12.76 -8.43
C GLU A 123 24.33 -13.25 -8.48
N ASP A 124 24.08 -14.55 -8.62
CA ASP A 124 22.74 -15.14 -8.67
C ASP A 124 22.19 -15.36 -7.25
N ILE A 125 21.04 -14.77 -6.96
CA ILE A 125 20.38 -14.88 -5.66
C ILE A 125 19.77 -16.27 -5.51
N SER A 126 20.19 -17.04 -4.52
CA SER A 126 19.61 -18.34 -4.18
C SER A 126 18.18 -18.22 -3.63
N ASP A 127 17.44 -19.33 -3.64
CA ASP A 127 16.05 -19.33 -3.14
C ASP A 127 15.97 -19.06 -1.64
N LEU A 128 16.99 -19.47 -0.87
CA LEU A 128 17.07 -19.15 0.56
C LEU A 128 17.31 -17.66 0.78
N GLU A 129 18.23 -17.06 0.03
CA GLU A 129 18.50 -15.61 0.11
C GLU A 129 17.29 -14.79 -0.33
N LYS A 130 16.57 -15.23 -1.38
CA LYS A 130 15.28 -14.60 -1.77
C LYS A 130 14.29 -14.62 -0.61
N LYS A 131 14.14 -15.77 0.08
CA LYS A 131 13.26 -15.90 1.22
C LYS A 131 13.62 -14.92 2.33
N ASP A 132 14.91 -14.87 2.71
CA ASP A 132 15.40 -13.97 3.76
C ASP A 132 15.18 -12.48 3.40
N ILE A 133 15.40 -12.13 2.13
CA ILE A 133 15.17 -10.77 1.61
C ILE A 133 13.66 -10.44 1.66
N PHE A 134 12.78 -11.34 1.21
CA PHE A 134 11.33 -11.11 1.26
C PHE A 134 10.81 -10.98 2.69
N GLU A 135 11.32 -11.77 3.64
CA GLU A 135 10.99 -11.65 5.04
C GLU A 135 11.40 -10.28 5.60
N ALA A 136 12.61 -9.82 5.30
CA ALA A 136 13.09 -8.50 5.71
C ALA A 136 12.29 -7.35 5.07
N ILE A 137 11.83 -7.50 3.83
CA ILE A 137 10.94 -6.55 3.15
C ILE A 137 9.61 -6.49 3.91
N THR A 138 8.99 -7.63 4.19
CA THR A 138 7.72 -7.71 4.90
C THR A 138 7.79 -7.06 6.28
N ASP A 139 8.88 -7.28 7.02
CA ASP A 139 9.11 -6.64 8.33
C ASP A 139 9.18 -5.11 8.22
N LEU A 140 9.86 -4.61 7.18
CA LEU A 140 9.96 -3.16 6.93
C LEU A 140 8.61 -2.57 6.52
N GLU A 141 7.87 -3.22 5.63
CA GLU A 141 6.53 -2.81 5.20
C GLU A 141 5.56 -2.73 6.38
N ASN A 142 5.54 -3.76 7.24
CA ASN A 142 4.74 -3.79 8.46
C ASN A 142 5.11 -2.63 9.40
N LYS A 143 6.39 -2.29 9.52
CA LYS A 143 6.82 -1.16 10.36
C LYS A 143 6.36 0.17 9.80
N ILE A 144 6.52 0.38 8.48
CA ILE A 144 6.09 1.61 7.79
C ILE A 144 4.57 1.77 7.91
N LEU A 145 3.82 0.67 7.76
CA LEU A 145 2.38 0.68 7.90
C LEU A 145 1.95 1.07 9.32
N LYS A 146 2.61 0.53 10.35
CA LYS A 146 2.39 0.92 11.76
C LYS A 146 2.67 2.41 12.00
N ILE A 147 3.70 2.98 11.39
CA ILE A 147 3.97 4.42 11.47
C ILE A 147 2.81 5.24 10.87
N LYS A 148 2.33 4.84 9.68
CA LYS A 148 1.17 5.50 9.04
C LYS A 148 -0.06 5.49 9.95
N LEU A 149 -0.38 4.35 10.56
CA LEU A 149 -1.51 4.20 11.49
C LEU A 149 -1.35 5.08 12.74
N THR A 150 -0.15 5.11 13.32
CA THR A 150 0.13 5.94 14.50
C THR A 150 -0.02 7.43 14.19
N ILE A 151 0.35 7.87 12.98
CA ILE A 151 0.15 9.26 12.55
C ILE A 151 -1.34 9.56 12.37
N ASP A 152 -2.09 8.65 11.74
CA ASP A 152 -3.53 8.83 11.48
C ASP A 152 -4.36 8.78 12.77
N SER A 153 -3.94 7.99 13.78
CA SER A 153 -4.62 7.89 15.08
C SER A 153 -4.42 9.11 15.97
N LYS A 154 -3.34 9.89 15.79
CA LYS A 154 -3.15 11.14 16.49
C LYS A 154 -4.15 12.16 15.95
N LYS A 155 -5.22 12.44 16.72
CA LYS A 155 -6.16 13.52 16.41
C LYS A 155 -5.36 14.83 16.28
N ASN A 156 -5.64 15.58 15.23
CA ASN A 156 -5.23 16.98 15.15
C ASN A 156 -5.98 17.73 16.27
N ASP A 157 -5.32 17.97 17.39
CA ASP A 157 -5.77 18.93 18.40
C ASP A 157 -5.55 20.34 17.89
#